data_5c9a567080cb281aafecff862067cb6d
#
_entry.id   5c9a567080cb281aafecff862067cb6d
#
_cell.length_a   1.000
_cell.length_b   1.000
_cell.length_c   1.000
_cell.angle_alpha   90.00
_cell.angle_beta   90.00
_cell.angle_gamma   90.00
#
_symmetry.space_group_name_H-M   'P 1'
#
loop_
_entity.id
_entity.type
_entity.pdbx_description
1 polymer ?
#
loop_
_entity_poly.entity_id
_entity_poly.type
_entity_poly.pdbx_seq_one_letter_code
_entity_poly.pdbx_strand_id
1 'polypeptide(L)'
;MRELRYLAIALIAIVAVACFKDEKQGTLMRIAVYSQETADSDIVPATDLESYAFWVKKGSKWEVSSWEDALAKRITNTECPAEQLTEPDEIGDFDPEAEYQVTLELWAESTFIVIIDKANRLYATRQYDTPINLPELPIQLHMYAWRKTGTANGWNVINPFYEEESESAKSSATTEKRE
;
A
#
# COMPACT_ATOMS: atom_id res chain seq x y z
N MET A 1 40.54 4.99 -44.79
CA MET A 1 40.78 4.85 -43.34
C MET A 1 40.21 6.00 -42.47
N ARG A 2 40.05 7.22 -43.00
CA ARG A 2 39.40 8.33 -42.25
C ARG A 2 37.91 8.13 -42.07
N GLU A 3 37.23 7.70 -43.10
CA GLU A 3 35.78 7.46 -43.11
C GLU A 3 35.33 6.41 -42.06
N LEU A 4 36.12 5.35 -41.87
CA LEU A 4 35.84 4.28 -40.91
C LEU A 4 35.91 4.77 -39.46
N ARG A 5 36.75 5.75 -39.16
CA ARG A 5 36.88 6.34 -37.82
C ARG A 5 35.66 7.18 -37.44
N TYR A 6 35.09 7.92 -38.39
CA TYR A 6 33.88 8.72 -38.13
C TYR A 6 32.64 7.82 -37.93
N LEU A 7 32.58 6.69 -38.66
CA LEU A 7 31.49 5.73 -38.50
C LEU A 7 31.53 5.05 -37.14
N ALA A 8 32.72 4.71 -36.64
CA ALA A 8 32.91 4.13 -35.30
C ALA A 8 32.56 5.12 -34.18
N ILE A 9 32.94 6.40 -34.33
CA ILE A 9 32.62 7.46 -33.37
C ILE A 9 31.09 7.72 -33.34
N ALA A 10 30.46 7.76 -34.51
CA ALA A 10 29.00 7.92 -34.60
C ALA A 10 28.25 6.75 -33.97
N LEU A 11 28.72 5.51 -34.15
CA LEU A 11 28.11 4.31 -33.54
C LEU A 11 28.25 4.31 -32.01
N ILE A 12 29.40 4.74 -31.48
CA ILE A 12 29.63 4.86 -30.02
C ILE A 12 28.74 5.96 -29.46
N ALA A 13 28.56 7.07 -30.15
CA ALA A 13 27.67 8.15 -29.72
C ALA A 13 26.18 7.70 -29.66
N ILE A 14 25.74 6.90 -30.63
CA ILE A 14 24.37 6.36 -30.66
C ILE A 14 24.16 5.35 -29.53
N VAL A 15 25.15 4.50 -29.25
CA VAL A 15 25.07 3.54 -28.14
C VAL A 15 25.09 4.28 -26.80
N ALA A 16 25.89 5.34 -26.66
CA ALA A 16 25.90 6.14 -25.42
C ALA A 16 24.57 6.86 -25.18
N VAL A 17 23.91 7.38 -26.22
CA VAL A 17 22.59 8.02 -26.10
C VAL A 17 21.49 6.98 -25.82
N ALA A 18 21.62 5.75 -26.30
CA ALA A 18 20.67 4.67 -26.00
C ALA A 18 20.83 4.11 -24.56
N CYS A 19 21.98 4.34 -23.92
CA CYS A 19 22.21 3.96 -22.53
C CYS A 19 21.81 5.03 -21.50
N PHE A 20 21.56 6.26 -21.93
CA PHE A 20 20.87 7.25 -21.10
C PHE A 20 19.35 7.12 -21.29
N LYS A 21 18.78 5.95 -20.97
CA LYS A 21 17.46 5.96 -20.36
C LYS A 21 17.66 6.81 -19.11
N ASP A 22 16.96 7.94 -19.04
CA ASP A 22 16.73 8.60 -17.77
C ASP A 22 16.17 7.52 -16.83
N GLU A 23 17.04 6.92 -16.05
CA GLU A 23 16.63 6.21 -14.84
C GLU A 23 16.03 7.32 -13.97
N LYS A 24 14.74 7.55 -14.16
CA LYS A 24 13.97 8.33 -13.22
C LYS A 24 14.10 7.58 -11.90
N GLN A 25 15.01 8.04 -11.07
CA GLN A 25 15.20 7.49 -9.75
C GLN A 25 13.86 7.63 -9.03
N GLY A 26 13.20 6.52 -8.76
CA GLY A 26 11.96 6.50 -8.02
C GLY A 26 12.19 7.01 -6.60
N THR A 27 11.14 7.49 -5.98
CA THR A 27 11.19 7.94 -4.60
C THR A 27 10.91 6.74 -3.69
N LEU A 28 11.87 6.35 -2.85
CA LEU A 28 11.69 5.29 -1.88
C LEU A 28 10.80 5.75 -0.73
N MET A 29 9.73 5.02 -0.47
CA MET A 29 8.86 5.19 0.68
C MET A 29 9.07 4.04 1.65
N ARG A 30 9.33 4.37 2.92
CA ARG A 30 9.42 3.40 4.01
C ARG A 30 8.23 3.54 4.93
N ILE A 31 7.62 2.41 5.28
CA ILE A 31 6.40 2.34 6.10
C ILE A 31 6.63 1.35 7.22
N ALA A 32 6.62 1.81 8.46
CA ALA A 32 6.64 0.96 9.65
C ALA A 32 5.19 0.64 10.03
N VAL A 33 4.85 -0.66 10.06
CA VAL A 33 3.47 -1.12 10.26
C VAL A 33 3.32 -1.72 11.65
N TYR A 34 2.32 -1.24 12.36
CA TYR A 34 1.98 -1.68 13.71
C TYR A 34 0.54 -2.17 13.74
N SER A 35 0.30 -3.26 14.47
CA SER A 35 -1.04 -3.82 14.66
C SER A 35 -1.47 -3.74 16.11
N GLN A 36 -2.78 -3.59 16.32
CA GLN A 36 -3.40 -3.62 17.63
C GLN A 36 -4.61 -4.56 17.55
N GLU A 37 -4.60 -5.63 18.34
CA GLU A 37 -5.62 -6.68 18.30
C GLU A 37 -6.95 -6.25 18.93
N THR A 38 -6.89 -5.62 20.10
CA THR A 38 -8.05 -5.07 20.82
C THR A 38 -7.78 -3.62 21.22
N ALA A 39 -8.81 -2.89 21.60
CA ALA A 39 -8.68 -1.50 22.05
C ALA A 39 -7.75 -1.31 23.26
N ASP A 40 -7.63 -2.35 24.10
CA ASP A 40 -6.85 -2.33 25.34
C ASP A 40 -5.52 -3.08 25.23
N SER A 41 -5.23 -3.71 24.07
CA SER A 41 -3.96 -4.40 23.85
C SER A 41 -2.84 -3.44 23.47
N ASP A 42 -1.60 -3.89 23.66
CA ASP A 42 -0.43 -3.16 23.21
C ASP A 42 -0.38 -3.04 21.67
N ILE A 43 0.17 -1.95 21.21
CA ILE A 43 0.49 -1.76 19.79
C ILE A 43 1.82 -2.46 19.54
N VAL A 44 1.84 -3.43 18.63
CA VAL A 44 3.03 -4.24 18.30
C VAL A 44 3.36 -4.16 16.82
N PRO A 45 4.62 -4.33 16.42
CA PRO A 45 4.99 -4.44 15.01
C PRO A 45 4.24 -5.59 14.33
N ALA A 46 3.71 -5.34 13.14
CA ALA A 46 3.07 -6.39 12.34
C ALA A 46 4.13 -7.32 11.72
N THR A 47 3.90 -8.64 11.76
CA THR A 47 4.91 -9.64 11.45
C THR A 47 4.70 -10.42 10.15
N ASP A 48 3.50 -10.39 9.59
CA ASP A 48 3.16 -11.12 8.35
C ASP A 48 2.54 -10.15 7.34
N LEU A 49 3.43 -9.35 6.74
CA LEU A 49 3.04 -8.28 5.84
C LEU A 49 3.27 -8.66 4.38
N GLU A 50 2.37 -8.22 3.53
CA GLU A 50 2.55 -8.13 2.09
C GLU A 50 2.20 -6.70 1.65
N SER A 51 2.93 -6.17 0.68
CA SER A 51 2.67 -4.85 0.15
C SER A 51 2.87 -4.79 -1.35
N TYR A 52 2.08 -3.96 -2.00
CA TYR A 52 2.22 -3.71 -3.42
C TYR A 52 1.68 -2.32 -3.78
N ALA A 53 2.06 -1.84 -4.94
CA ALA A 53 1.62 -0.55 -5.45
C ALA A 53 1.29 -0.60 -6.93
N PHE A 54 0.32 0.23 -7.31
CA PHE A 54 -0.05 0.49 -8.70
C PHE A 54 0.25 1.94 -9.05
N TRP A 55 0.83 2.13 -10.22
CA TRP A 55 1.00 3.46 -10.80
C TRP A 55 -0.29 3.84 -11.51
N VAL A 56 -0.92 4.86 -11.00
CA VAL A 56 -2.24 5.27 -11.47
C VAL A 56 -2.22 6.72 -11.95
N LYS A 57 -3.22 7.09 -12.74
CA LYS A 57 -3.36 8.45 -13.23
C LYS A 57 -3.72 9.38 -12.08
N LYS A 58 -3.07 10.53 -12.01
CA LYS A 58 -3.39 11.58 -11.04
C LYS A 58 -4.85 12.02 -11.15
N GLY A 59 -5.53 12.06 -10.00
CA GLY A 59 -6.94 12.42 -9.91
C GLY A 59 -7.92 11.28 -10.16
N SER A 60 -7.46 10.08 -10.61
CA SER A 60 -8.29 8.88 -10.59
C SER A 60 -8.45 8.35 -9.16
N LYS A 61 -9.53 7.63 -8.89
CA LYS A 61 -9.82 7.07 -7.57
C LYS A 61 -9.91 5.56 -7.65
N TRP A 62 -9.14 4.91 -6.82
CA TRP A 62 -9.03 3.46 -6.81
C TRP A 62 -9.38 2.89 -5.44
N GLU A 63 -9.84 1.65 -5.43
CA GLU A 63 -10.16 0.93 -4.21
C GLU A 63 -9.84 -0.56 -4.35
N VAL A 64 -9.68 -1.21 -3.21
CA VAL A 64 -9.72 -2.65 -3.06
C VAL A 64 -11.11 -3.00 -2.56
N SER A 65 -11.89 -3.77 -3.34
CA SER A 65 -13.30 -3.99 -3.05
C SER A 65 -13.55 -5.11 -2.03
N SER A 66 -12.59 -6.02 -1.83
CA SER A 66 -12.72 -7.15 -0.92
C SER A 66 -11.35 -7.65 -0.42
N TRP A 67 -11.37 -8.53 0.57
CA TRP A 67 -10.17 -9.26 1.02
C TRP A 67 -9.57 -10.12 -0.09
N GLU A 68 -10.43 -10.79 -0.85
CA GLU A 68 -10.03 -11.61 -1.99
C GLU A 68 -9.34 -10.76 -3.06
N ASP A 69 -9.81 -9.53 -3.29
CA ASP A 69 -9.18 -8.58 -4.20
C ASP A 69 -7.82 -8.11 -3.68
N ALA A 70 -7.71 -7.85 -2.37
CA ALA A 70 -6.43 -7.53 -1.76
C ALA A 70 -5.40 -8.64 -1.99
N LEU A 71 -5.76 -9.90 -1.70
CA LEU A 71 -4.88 -11.04 -1.90
C LEU A 71 -4.57 -11.31 -3.38
N ALA A 72 -5.54 -11.08 -4.26
CA ALA A 72 -5.37 -11.23 -5.72
C ALA A 72 -4.63 -10.05 -6.37
N LYS A 73 -4.20 -9.05 -5.56
CA LYS A 73 -3.56 -7.82 -6.04
C LYS A 73 -4.40 -7.11 -7.11
N ARG A 74 -5.69 -6.99 -6.85
CA ARG A 74 -6.65 -6.36 -7.75
C ARG A 74 -7.19 -5.07 -7.15
N ILE A 75 -7.16 -4.01 -7.96
CA ILE A 75 -7.80 -2.73 -7.64
C ILE A 75 -8.81 -2.36 -8.72
N THR A 76 -9.84 -1.64 -8.32
CA THR A 76 -10.93 -1.21 -9.19
C THR A 76 -11.05 0.31 -9.18
N ASN A 77 -11.23 0.92 -10.34
CA ASN A 77 -11.49 2.35 -10.44
C ASN A 77 -12.93 2.65 -9.97
N THR A 78 -13.08 3.48 -8.94
CA THR A 78 -14.40 3.78 -8.36
C THR A 78 -15.31 4.60 -9.27
N GLU A 79 -14.73 5.35 -10.21
CA GLU A 79 -15.47 6.15 -11.20
C GLU A 79 -15.78 5.35 -12.47
N CYS A 80 -15.05 4.27 -12.74
CA CYS A 80 -15.24 3.37 -13.86
C CYS A 80 -15.01 1.91 -13.43
N PRO A 81 -15.99 1.24 -12.79
CA PRO A 81 -15.81 -0.10 -12.22
C PRO A 81 -15.43 -1.21 -13.22
N ALA A 82 -15.57 -0.96 -14.51
CA ALA A 82 -15.08 -1.86 -15.56
C ALA A 82 -13.55 -1.80 -15.72
N GLU A 83 -12.91 -0.76 -15.20
CA GLU A 83 -11.46 -0.60 -15.21
C GLU A 83 -10.87 -1.21 -13.95
N GLN A 84 -10.08 -2.27 -14.14
CA GLN A 84 -9.40 -2.99 -13.06
C GLN A 84 -7.93 -3.17 -13.42
N LEU A 85 -7.07 -3.11 -12.39
CA LEU A 85 -5.66 -3.43 -12.48
C LEU A 85 -5.38 -4.66 -11.61
N THR A 86 -4.59 -5.61 -12.13
CA THR A 86 -4.29 -6.89 -11.49
C THR A 86 -2.80 -7.22 -11.43
N GLU A 87 -1.98 -6.43 -12.10
CA GLU A 87 -0.53 -6.57 -12.12
C GLU A 87 0.07 -5.33 -11.46
N PRO A 88 0.53 -5.42 -10.20
CA PRO A 88 1.18 -4.30 -9.53
C PRO A 88 2.45 -3.89 -10.26
N ASP A 89 2.71 -2.59 -10.30
CA ASP A 89 3.95 -2.03 -10.83
C ASP A 89 5.12 -2.21 -9.86
N GLU A 90 4.82 -2.33 -8.57
CA GLU A 90 5.79 -2.50 -7.50
C GLU A 90 5.30 -3.50 -6.46
N ILE A 91 6.19 -4.37 -6.02
CA ILE A 91 5.99 -5.26 -4.84
C ILE A 91 6.95 -4.77 -3.77
N GLY A 92 6.41 -4.41 -2.61
CA GLY A 92 7.22 -3.88 -1.53
C GLY A 92 8.03 -4.96 -0.83
N ASP A 93 9.26 -4.60 -0.49
CA ASP A 93 10.13 -5.44 0.33
C ASP A 93 9.74 -5.29 1.81
N PHE A 94 9.51 -6.42 2.48
CA PHE A 94 9.28 -6.47 3.92
C PHE A 94 10.56 -6.91 4.63
N ASP A 95 11.07 -6.05 5.50
CA ASP A 95 12.25 -6.33 6.31
C ASP A 95 11.89 -6.43 7.80
N PRO A 96 11.83 -7.65 8.36
CA PRO A 96 11.53 -7.85 9.78
C PRO A 96 12.68 -7.40 10.69
N GLU A 97 13.93 -7.29 10.19
CA GLU A 97 15.08 -6.83 10.97
C GLU A 97 15.15 -5.31 11.05
N ALA A 98 14.56 -4.61 10.08
CA ALA A 98 14.45 -3.15 10.04
C ALA A 98 13.14 -2.65 10.68
N GLU A 99 12.81 -3.07 11.89
CA GLU A 99 11.62 -2.67 12.64
C GLU A 99 10.30 -2.97 11.88
N TYR A 100 10.24 -4.10 11.16
CA TYR A 100 9.05 -4.52 10.41
C TYR A 100 8.58 -3.47 9.39
N GLN A 101 9.53 -2.96 8.63
CA GLN A 101 9.26 -1.96 7.60
C GLN A 101 8.96 -2.59 6.25
N VAL A 102 8.09 -1.92 5.52
CA VAL A 102 7.86 -2.14 4.10
C VAL A 102 8.51 -1.00 3.32
N THR A 103 9.24 -1.35 2.27
CA THR A 103 9.85 -0.38 1.34
C THR A 103 9.21 -0.52 -0.04
N LEU A 104 8.80 0.59 -0.62
CA LEU A 104 8.20 0.70 -1.96
C LEU A 104 8.86 1.83 -2.75
N GLU A 105 9.02 1.63 -4.05
CA GLU A 105 9.49 2.64 -4.97
C GLU A 105 8.32 3.30 -5.72
N LEU A 106 8.25 4.61 -5.70
CA LEU A 106 7.15 5.40 -6.26
C LEU A 106 7.62 6.15 -7.50
N TRP A 107 7.08 5.82 -8.67
CA TRP A 107 7.52 6.37 -9.95
C TRP A 107 6.45 7.14 -10.72
N ALA A 108 5.19 6.90 -10.44
CA ALA A 108 4.08 7.40 -11.24
C ALA A 108 3.62 8.82 -10.86
N GLU A 109 2.70 9.36 -11.62
CA GLU A 109 2.02 10.62 -11.28
C GLU A 109 1.23 10.49 -9.99
N SER A 110 0.68 9.30 -9.75
CA SER A 110 -0.02 8.92 -8.53
C SER A 110 0.21 7.44 -8.28
N THR A 111 0.38 7.06 -7.02
CA THR A 111 0.64 5.68 -6.61
C THR A 111 -0.42 5.24 -5.62
N PHE A 112 -1.15 4.18 -5.96
CA PHE A 112 -2.09 3.53 -5.05
C PHE A 112 -1.40 2.36 -4.36
N ILE A 113 -1.30 2.42 -3.04
CA ILE A 113 -0.55 1.46 -2.22
C ILE A 113 -1.53 0.62 -1.41
N VAL A 114 -1.23 -0.66 -1.32
CA VAL A 114 -1.94 -1.63 -0.48
C VAL A 114 -0.94 -2.32 0.44
N ILE A 115 -1.24 -2.33 1.72
CA ILE A 115 -0.50 -3.07 2.77
C ILE A 115 -1.46 -4.09 3.36
N ILE A 116 -1.05 -5.35 3.42
CA ILE A 116 -1.84 -6.46 3.95
C ILE A 116 -1.16 -7.00 5.20
N ASP A 117 -1.88 -7.04 6.31
CA ASP A 117 -1.51 -7.78 7.52
C ASP A 117 -2.25 -9.11 7.50
N LYS A 118 -1.56 -10.17 7.08
CA LYS A 118 -2.16 -11.50 6.92
C LYS A 118 -2.49 -12.15 8.27
N ALA A 119 -1.67 -11.88 9.29
CA ALA A 119 -1.85 -12.43 10.62
C ALA A 119 -3.19 -11.97 11.22
N ASN A 120 -3.53 -10.71 11.08
CA ASN A 120 -4.78 -10.13 11.60
C ASN A 120 -5.89 -10.01 10.55
N ARG A 121 -5.65 -10.44 9.30
CA ARG A 121 -6.60 -10.40 8.18
C ARG A 121 -7.10 -8.98 7.88
N LEU A 122 -6.19 -8.02 7.90
CA LEU A 122 -6.43 -6.61 7.65
C LEU A 122 -5.74 -6.16 6.38
N TYR A 123 -6.26 -5.12 5.77
CA TYR A 123 -5.51 -4.38 4.77
C TYR A 123 -5.70 -2.88 4.93
N ALA A 124 -4.69 -2.14 4.50
CA ALA A 124 -4.71 -0.69 4.48
C ALA A 124 -4.42 -0.19 3.07
N THR A 125 -5.11 0.86 2.66
CA THR A 125 -4.92 1.47 1.34
C THR A 125 -4.65 2.96 1.46
N ARG A 126 -3.81 3.47 0.57
CA ARG A 126 -3.59 4.90 0.43
C ARG A 126 -3.15 5.24 -0.99
N GLN A 127 -3.63 6.35 -1.50
CA GLN A 127 -3.17 6.93 -2.75
C GLN A 127 -2.34 8.19 -2.48
N TYR A 128 -1.22 8.30 -3.17
CA TYR A 128 -0.31 9.45 -3.11
C TYR A 128 -0.13 10.04 -4.50
N ASP A 129 -0.31 11.34 -4.59
CA ASP A 129 0.03 12.09 -5.80
C ASP A 129 1.49 12.54 -5.76
N THR A 130 2.24 12.29 -6.81
CA THR A 130 3.62 12.75 -6.93
C THR A 130 3.69 14.19 -7.46
N PRO A 131 4.71 14.99 -7.12
CA PRO A 131 5.83 14.68 -6.22
C PRO A 131 5.41 14.64 -4.75
N ILE A 132 6.00 13.72 -3.99
CA ILE A 132 5.74 13.52 -2.57
C ILE A 132 6.95 13.99 -1.76
N ASN A 133 6.72 14.82 -0.75
CA ASN A 133 7.72 15.08 0.28
C ASN A 133 7.64 13.96 1.31
N LEU A 134 8.51 12.97 1.20
CA LEU A 134 8.61 11.90 2.18
C LEU A 134 9.43 12.35 3.39
N PRO A 135 9.01 11.97 4.61
CA PRO A 135 9.82 12.20 5.79
C PRO A 135 11.10 11.35 5.76
N GLU A 136 12.15 11.82 6.45
CA GLU A 136 13.38 11.02 6.61
C GLU A 136 13.14 9.72 7.40
N LEU A 137 12.21 9.76 8.35
CA LEU A 137 11.78 8.59 9.13
C LEU A 137 10.68 7.82 8.40
N PRO A 138 10.54 6.52 8.67
CA PRO A 138 9.46 5.73 8.12
C PRO A 138 8.08 6.30 8.49
N ILE A 139 7.15 6.23 7.55
CA ILE A 139 5.75 6.56 7.81
C ILE A 139 5.19 5.48 8.75
N GLN A 140 4.56 5.88 9.83
CA GLN A 140 3.91 4.94 10.75
C GLN A 140 2.49 4.66 10.29
N LEU A 141 2.19 3.39 10.07
CA LEU A 141 0.85 2.87 9.78
C LEU A 141 0.38 2.02 10.96
N HIS A 142 -0.71 2.42 11.57
CA HIS A 142 -1.36 1.66 12.66
C HIS A 142 -2.60 0.96 12.11
N MET A 143 -2.65 -0.37 12.26
CA MET A 143 -3.75 -1.22 11.81
C MET A 143 -4.50 -1.78 13.03
N TYR A 144 -5.83 -1.68 13.01
CA TYR A 144 -6.68 -2.03 14.16
C TYR A 144 -7.58 -3.21 13.84
N ALA A 145 -7.31 -4.38 14.43
CA ALA A 145 -8.13 -5.58 14.26
C ALA A 145 -9.51 -5.46 14.91
N TRP A 146 -9.64 -4.63 15.93
CA TRP A 146 -10.87 -4.39 16.69
C TRP A 146 -11.83 -3.37 16.06
N ARG A 147 -11.55 -2.92 14.83
CA ARG A 147 -12.43 -2.01 14.08
C ARG A 147 -12.70 -2.57 12.70
N LYS A 148 -13.93 -2.36 12.21
CA LYS A 148 -14.28 -2.68 10.83
C LYS A 148 -13.53 -1.81 9.85
N THR A 149 -13.51 -0.52 10.10
CA THR A 149 -12.81 0.48 9.28
C THR A 149 -12.22 1.55 10.18
N GLY A 150 -11.16 2.15 9.73
CA GLY A 150 -10.53 3.26 10.42
C GLY A 150 -9.64 4.08 9.48
N THR A 151 -9.30 5.28 9.93
CA THR A 151 -8.32 6.12 9.23
C THR A 151 -7.16 6.38 10.17
N ALA A 152 -5.96 6.04 9.74
CA ALA A 152 -4.74 6.30 10.48
C ALA A 152 -3.73 7.01 9.57
N ASN A 153 -3.37 8.25 9.89
CA ASN A 153 -2.40 9.04 9.12
C ASN A 153 -2.74 9.12 7.61
N GLY A 154 -4.04 9.17 7.27
CA GLY A 154 -4.51 9.22 5.89
C GLY A 154 -4.58 7.86 5.18
N TRP A 155 -4.30 6.76 5.87
CA TRP A 155 -4.56 5.40 5.41
C TRP A 155 -5.97 4.96 5.73
N ASN A 156 -6.62 4.28 4.80
CA ASN A 156 -7.87 3.59 5.04
C ASN A 156 -7.53 2.17 5.50
N VAL A 157 -7.78 1.85 6.77
CA VAL A 157 -7.57 0.53 7.35
C VAL A 157 -8.90 -0.20 7.37
N ILE A 158 -8.94 -1.42 6.85
CA ILE A 158 -10.16 -2.19 6.64
C ILE A 158 -9.98 -3.58 7.25
N ASN A 159 -10.93 -3.96 8.12
CA ASN A 159 -11.09 -5.32 8.61
C ASN A 159 -12.40 -5.89 8.03
N PRO A 160 -12.35 -6.66 6.94
CA PRO A 160 -13.55 -7.19 6.30
C PRO A 160 -14.24 -8.29 7.13
N PHE A 161 -13.56 -8.82 8.14
CA PHE A 161 -14.07 -9.90 8.99
C PHE A 161 -14.56 -9.42 10.36
N TYR A 162 -14.49 -8.11 10.61
CA TYR A 162 -15.01 -7.55 11.84
C TYR A 162 -16.54 -7.69 11.87
N GLU A 163 -17.02 -8.48 12.82
CA GLU A 163 -18.45 -8.59 13.13
C GLU A 163 -18.76 -7.61 14.27
N GLU A 164 -19.58 -6.61 14.00
CA GLU A 164 -20.12 -5.79 15.08
C GLU A 164 -20.93 -6.70 16.00
N GLU A 165 -20.47 -6.88 17.25
CA GLU A 165 -21.30 -7.48 18.28
C GLU A 165 -22.60 -6.68 18.34
N SER A 166 -23.68 -7.28 17.86
CA SER A 166 -24.97 -6.61 17.78
C SER A 166 -25.34 -6.12 19.17
N GLU A 167 -25.64 -4.84 19.33
CA GLU A 167 -26.11 -4.25 20.59
C GLU A 167 -27.36 -4.93 21.16
N SER A 168 -27.96 -5.90 20.46
CA SER A 168 -29.06 -6.74 20.89
C SER A 168 -28.72 -7.62 22.10
N ALA A 169 -27.45 -7.98 22.32
CA ALA A 169 -27.02 -8.76 23.47
C ALA A 169 -27.01 -7.93 24.78
N LYS A 170 -26.82 -6.62 24.68
CA LYS A 170 -26.83 -5.73 25.86
C LYS A 170 -28.23 -5.37 26.33
N SER A 171 -29.24 -5.43 25.48
CA SER A 171 -30.63 -5.13 25.84
C SER A 171 -31.30 -6.26 26.63
N SER A 172 -30.91 -7.52 26.43
CA SER A 172 -31.48 -8.66 27.13
C SER A 172 -30.98 -8.85 28.58
N ALA A 173 -29.79 -8.35 28.89
CA ALA A 173 -29.21 -8.47 30.22
C ALA A 173 -29.74 -7.43 31.22
N THR A 174 -30.42 -6.38 30.77
CA THR A 174 -30.92 -5.31 31.65
C THR A 174 -32.38 -5.57 32.12
N THR A 175 -33.09 -6.52 31.52
CA THR A 175 -34.49 -6.77 31.82
C THR A 175 -34.68 -7.84 32.93
N GLU A 176 -33.61 -8.59 33.29
CA GLU A 176 -33.69 -9.69 34.28
C GLU A 176 -33.35 -9.28 35.72
N LYS A 177 -33.20 -7.99 36.01
CA LYS A 177 -32.92 -7.48 37.38
C LYS A 177 -34.02 -6.60 37.96
N ARG A 178 -35.29 -6.85 37.61
CA ARG A 178 -36.44 -6.22 38.24
C ARG A 178 -37.57 -7.26 38.45
N GLU A 179 -37.35 -8.16 39.36
CA GLU A 179 -38.41 -8.79 40.15
C GLU A 179 -37.89 -9.04 41.58
#